data_f4eb4c794fea536a69b147ad56a6a2f3
#
_entry.id   f4eb4c794fea536a69b147ad56a6a2f3
#
_cell.length_a   1.000
_cell.length_b   1.000
_cell.length_c   1.000
_cell.angle_alpha   90.00
_cell.angle_beta   90.00
_cell.angle_gamma   90.00
#
_symmetry.space_group_name_H-M   'P 1'
#
loop_
_entity.id
_entity.type
_entity.pdbx_description
1 polymer ?
#
loop_
_entity_poly.entity_id
_entity_poly.type
_entity_poly.pdbx_seq_one_letter_code
_entity_poly.pdbx_strand_id
1 'polypeptide(L)'
;MEVFFRALTPEEIALIASGAAERAGCAMAKQEAETIGRYAACGRDAVNIVQMCAGLAQMDERTMILPEDVAWVVQSGHYTIHAQQKADVSNRVGVVHGLAVYGENQGALLDLEAVATPGHGEITVTGIIDEEEIGQEGHKMRRRSTAHGAAENVRTLLKSLGYTLENTDLHINFPGGMPVDGPSAACRRRWRPRVRQGCCAC
;
A
#
# COMPACT_ATOMS: atom_id res chain seq x y z
N MET A 1 -9.61 -14.56 -27.20
CA MET A 1 -10.59 -14.71 -26.10
C MET A 1 -9.88 -14.24 -24.86
N GLU A 2 -10.36 -13.17 -24.24
CA GLU A 2 -9.79 -12.61 -23.01
C GLU A 2 -10.64 -13.10 -21.82
N VAL A 3 -9.99 -13.64 -20.80
CA VAL A 3 -10.66 -14.15 -19.61
C VAL A 3 -10.16 -13.37 -18.41
N PHE A 4 -11.07 -12.71 -17.71
CA PHE A 4 -10.75 -11.95 -16.50
C PHE A 4 -10.78 -12.85 -15.27
N PHE A 5 -9.67 -12.85 -14.51
CA PHE A 5 -9.58 -13.49 -13.21
C PHE A 5 -9.58 -12.43 -12.12
N ARG A 6 -10.56 -12.47 -11.22
CA ARG A 6 -10.58 -11.60 -10.04
C ARG A 6 -9.70 -12.15 -8.93
N ALA A 7 -9.33 -11.30 -7.99
CA ALA A 7 -8.70 -11.74 -6.75
C ALA A 7 -9.62 -12.67 -5.96
N LEU A 8 -9.03 -13.65 -5.27
CA LEU A 8 -9.75 -14.57 -4.39
C LEU A 8 -10.20 -13.84 -3.12
N THR A 9 -11.36 -14.20 -2.60
CA THR A 9 -11.80 -13.72 -1.29
C THR A 9 -11.11 -14.51 -0.16
N PRO A 10 -11.04 -13.97 1.07
CA PRO A 10 -10.47 -14.70 2.20
C PRO A 10 -11.12 -16.05 2.45
N GLU A 11 -12.43 -16.17 2.20
CA GLU A 11 -13.17 -17.42 2.33
C GLU A 11 -12.76 -18.45 1.27
N GLU A 12 -12.54 -18.00 0.03
CA GLU A 12 -12.04 -18.87 -1.04
C GLU A 12 -10.60 -19.33 -0.77
N ILE A 13 -9.77 -18.43 -0.22
CA ILE A 13 -8.41 -18.77 0.20
C ILE A 13 -8.44 -19.78 1.37
N ALA A 14 -9.36 -19.64 2.32
CA ALA A 14 -9.54 -20.59 3.41
C ALA A 14 -9.92 -21.99 2.91
N LEU A 15 -10.76 -22.08 1.87
CA LEU A 15 -11.08 -23.35 1.23
C LEU A 15 -9.86 -23.99 0.56
N ILE A 16 -9.03 -23.19 -0.08
CA ILE A 16 -7.75 -23.66 -0.67
C ILE A 16 -6.83 -24.18 0.43
N ALA A 17 -6.73 -23.47 1.58
CA ALA A 17 -5.94 -23.88 2.72
C ALA A 17 -6.41 -25.25 3.27
N SER A 18 -7.72 -25.44 3.45
CA SER A 18 -8.29 -26.71 3.88
C SER A 18 -7.94 -27.87 2.93
N GLY A 19 -8.12 -27.67 1.63
CA GLY A 19 -7.74 -28.68 0.64
C GLY A 19 -6.22 -28.92 0.56
N ALA A 20 -5.39 -27.93 0.91
CA ALA A 20 -3.94 -28.11 0.99
C ALA A 20 -3.56 -28.96 2.21
N ALA A 21 -4.21 -28.75 3.37
CA ALA A 21 -3.98 -29.54 4.59
C ALA A 21 -4.34 -31.02 4.37
N GLU A 22 -5.47 -31.30 3.73
CA GLU A 22 -5.87 -32.68 3.37
C GLU A 22 -4.82 -33.35 2.46
N ARG A 23 -4.31 -32.64 1.45
CA ARG A 23 -3.25 -33.17 0.57
C ARG A 23 -1.93 -33.38 1.30
N ALA A 24 -1.65 -32.61 2.35
CA ALA A 24 -0.47 -32.79 3.21
C ALA A 24 -0.66 -33.91 4.24
N GLY A 25 -1.83 -34.54 4.30
CA GLY A 25 -2.15 -35.59 5.26
C GLY A 25 -2.39 -35.07 6.68
N CYS A 26 -2.70 -33.78 6.83
CA CYS A 26 -2.96 -33.15 8.12
C CYS A 26 -4.42 -32.72 8.23
N ALA A 27 -5.03 -32.94 9.40
CA ALA A 27 -6.30 -32.34 9.75
C ALA A 27 -6.11 -30.88 10.12
N MET A 28 -7.06 -30.02 9.77
CA MET A 28 -7.08 -28.60 10.14
C MET A 28 -8.51 -28.19 10.46
N ALA A 29 -8.72 -27.47 11.55
CA ALA A 29 -10.05 -26.97 11.85
C ALA A 29 -10.39 -25.73 10.98
N LYS A 30 -11.67 -25.43 10.86
CA LYS A 30 -12.16 -24.33 10.03
C LYS A 30 -11.60 -22.97 10.45
N GLN A 31 -11.40 -22.77 11.75
CA GLN A 31 -10.92 -21.52 12.30
C GLN A 31 -9.48 -21.20 11.88
N GLU A 32 -8.61 -22.21 11.80
CA GLU A 32 -7.24 -22.10 11.33
C GLU A 32 -7.22 -21.78 9.83
N ALA A 33 -8.08 -22.45 9.04
CA ALA A 33 -8.22 -22.15 7.62
C ALA A 33 -8.68 -20.70 7.37
N GLU A 34 -9.66 -20.22 8.13
CA GLU A 34 -10.12 -18.83 8.07
C GLU A 34 -9.02 -17.83 8.49
N THR A 35 -8.20 -18.22 9.47
CA THR A 35 -7.06 -17.41 9.89
C THR A 35 -6.05 -17.31 8.76
N ILE A 36 -5.66 -18.42 8.14
CA ILE A 36 -4.76 -18.43 6.99
C ILE A 36 -5.35 -17.57 5.85
N GLY A 37 -6.66 -17.66 5.60
CA GLY A 37 -7.35 -16.87 4.57
C GLY A 37 -7.25 -15.35 4.78
N ARG A 38 -7.07 -14.87 6.01
CA ARG A 38 -6.86 -13.44 6.31
C ARG A 38 -5.43 -12.97 6.09
N TYR A 39 -4.46 -13.86 6.20
CA TYR A 39 -3.03 -13.52 6.06
C TYR A 39 -2.49 -13.81 4.67
N ALA A 40 -3.05 -14.77 3.94
CA ALA A 40 -2.60 -15.12 2.60
C ALA A 40 -3.14 -14.14 1.55
N ALA A 41 -2.27 -13.61 0.70
CA ALA A 41 -2.66 -12.72 -0.38
C ALA A 41 -3.26 -13.47 -1.58
N CYS A 42 -2.86 -14.72 -1.76
CA CYS A 42 -3.28 -15.56 -2.87
C CYS A 42 -3.31 -17.05 -2.47
N GLY A 43 -3.84 -17.89 -3.35
CA GLY A 43 -3.90 -19.33 -3.09
C GLY A 43 -2.53 -19.98 -2.91
N ARG A 44 -1.48 -19.46 -3.56
CA ARG A 44 -0.11 -19.97 -3.40
C ARG A 44 0.42 -19.72 -1.99
N ASP A 45 0.20 -18.51 -1.46
CA ASP A 45 0.60 -18.18 -0.08
C ASP A 45 -0.10 -19.08 0.92
N ALA A 46 -1.41 -19.33 0.72
CA ALA A 46 -2.16 -20.23 1.59
C ALA A 46 -1.56 -21.65 1.59
N VAL A 47 -1.21 -22.18 0.41
CA VAL A 47 -0.56 -23.49 0.30
C VAL A 47 0.79 -23.50 0.99
N ASN A 48 1.60 -22.45 0.82
CA ASN A 48 2.90 -22.34 1.47
C ASN A 48 2.79 -22.29 3.01
N ILE A 49 1.85 -21.50 3.54
CA ILE A 49 1.58 -21.43 4.99
C ILE A 49 1.18 -22.82 5.50
N VAL A 50 0.25 -23.50 4.82
CA VAL A 50 -0.20 -24.84 5.23
C VAL A 50 0.93 -25.84 5.19
N GLN A 51 1.80 -25.81 4.16
CA GLN A 51 2.95 -26.73 4.08
C GLN A 51 3.93 -26.52 5.25
N MET A 52 4.18 -25.28 5.64
CA MET A 52 5.01 -25.00 6.81
C MET A 52 4.35 -25.46 8.10
N CYS A 53 3.05 -25.21 8.29
CA CYS A 53 2.30 -25.70 9.46
C CYS A 53 2.28 -27.25 9.52
N ALA A 54 2.09 -27.91 8.39
CA ALA A 54 2.14 -29.36 8.30
C ALA A 54 3.54 -29.90 8.63
N GLY A 55 4.58 -29.23 8.19
CA GLY A 55 5.97 -29.56 8.56
C GLY A 55 6.20 -29.48 10.07
N LEU A 56 5.71 -28.43 10.73
CA LEU A 56 5.78 -28.30 12.21
C LEU A 56 5.01 -29.41 12.89
N ALA A 57 3.78 -29.69 12.47
CA ALA A 57 2.97 -30.77 13.03
C ALA A 57 3.68 -32.13 12.89
N GLN A 58 4.29 -32.41 11.73
CA GLN A 58 5.04 -33.64 11.50
C GLN A 58 6.30 -33.76 12.37
N MET A 59 7.00 -32.65 12.61
CA MET A 59 8.16 -32.62 13.51
C MET A 59 7.77 -33.00 14.94
N ASP A 60 6.56 -32.67 15.36
CA ASP A 60 5.99 -33.02 16.64
C ASP A 60 5.19 -34.34 16.62
N GLU A 61 5.35 -35.15 15.57
CA GLU A 61 4.65 -36.43 15.37
C GLU A 61 3.10 -36.30 15.39
N ARG A 62 2.58 -35.11 15.03
CA ARG A 62 1.15 -34.81 14.97
C ARG A 62 0.63 -34.90 13.54
N THR A 63 -0.64 -35.24 13.40
CA THR A 63 -1.38 -35.21 12.12
C THR A 63 -2.41 -34.09 12.07
N MET A 64 -2.36 -33.16 13.03
CA MET A 64 -3.28 -32.02 13.14
C MET A 64 -2.49 -30.72 13.23
N ILE A 65 -2.88 -29.75 12.41
CA ILE A 65 -2.38 -28.38 12.48
C ILE A 65 -3.10 -27.65 13.60
N LEU A 66 -2.36 -27.09 14.53
CA LEU A 66 -2.87 -26.34 15.66
C LEU A 66 -2.84 -24.83 15.41
N PRO A 67 -3.63 -24.05 16.16
CA PRO A 67 -3.60 -22.58 16.08
C PRO A 67 -2.19 -22.00 16.32
N GLU A 68 -1.41 -22.66 17.18
CA GLU A 68 -0.04 -22.27 17.53
C GLU A 68 0.91 -22.39 16.32
N ASP A 69 0.76 -23.44 15.51
CA ASP A 69 1.53 -23.63 14.29
C ASP A 69 1.27 -22.48 13.29
N VAL A 70 -0.02 -22.14 13.11
CA VAL A 70 -0.42 -21.04 12.24
C VAL A 70 0.12 -19.71 12.76
N ALA A 71 0.01 -19.45 14.06
CA ALA A 71 0.51 -18.23 14.68
C ALA A 71 2.02 -18.11 14.52
N TRP A 72 2.76 -19.19 14.72
CA TRP A 72 4.22 -19.20 14.57
C TRP A 72 4.63 -18.95 13.11
N VAL A 73 4.01 -19.64 12.14
CA VAL A 73 4.32 -19.47 10.70
C VAL A 73 4.02 -18.05 10.24
N VAL A 74 2.88 -17.50 10.66
CA VAL A 74 2.49 -16.13 10.29
C VAL A 74 3.46 -15.10 10.87
N GLN A 75 3.88 -15.27 12.12
CA GLN A 75 4.82 -14.35 12.77
C GLN A 75 6.22 -14.47 12.18
N SER A 76 6.76 -15.69 12.04
CA SER A 76 8.11 -15.91 11.51
C SER A 76 8.23 -15.59 10.02
N GLY A 77 7.17 -15.80 9.25
CA GLY A 77 7.08 -15.46 7.82
C GLY A 77 6.74 -13.99 7.54
N HIS A 78 6.58 -13.16 8.59
CA HIS A 78 6.19 -11.75 8.47
C HIS A 78 4.93 -11.52 7.65
N TYR A 79 3.99 -12.46 7.66
CA TYR A 79 2.71 -12.29 7.01
C TYR A 79 1.88 -11.22 7.74
N THR A 80 1.31 -10.30 6.98
CA THR A 80 0.45 -9.25 7.54
C THR A 80 -1.00 -9.48 7.15
N ILE A 81 -1.93 -9.12 8.03
CA ILE A 81 -3.35 -9.22 7.73
C ILE A 81 -3.68 -8.32 6.54
N HIS A 82 -4.31 -8.88 5.52
CA HIS A 82 -4.87 -8.11 4.41
C HIS A 82 -6.14 -7.40 4.87
N ALA A 83 -5.95 -6.34 5.67
CA ALA A 83 -7.06 -5.45 5.99
C ALA A 83 -7.47 -4.72 4.71
N GLN A 84 -8.74 -4.84 4.32
CA GLN A 84 -9.31 -3.96 3.32
C GLN A 84 -9.28 -2.54 3.91
N GLN A 85 -8.27 -1.76 3.54
CA GLN A 85 -8.24 -0.34 3.88
C GLN A 85 -9.42 0.34 3.18
N LYS A 86 -10.40 0.75 3.96
CA LYS A 86 -11.50 1.57 3.46
C LYS A 86 -11.07 3.03 3.52
N ALA A 87 -11.23 3.75 2.41
CA ALA A 87 -11.06 5.19 2.42
C ALA A 87 -11.97 5.81 3.48
N ASP A 88 -11.41 6.70 4.30
CA ASP A 88 -12.22 7.52 5.17
C ASP A 88 -13.10 8.42 4.30
N VAL A 89 -14.42 8.31 4.48
CA VAL A 89 -15.42 9.05 3.70
C VAL A 89 -15.47 10.51 4.12
N SER A 90 -14.81 10.88 5.23
CA SER A 90 -14.77 12.26 5.71
C SER A 90 -13.94 13.13 4.75
N ASN A 91 -14.60 14.18 4.22
CA ASN A 91 -13.92 15.18 3.40
C ASN A 91 -13.01 16.05 4.29
N ARG A 92 -11.71 15.72 4.34
CA ARG A 92 -10.69 16.53 5.00
C ARG A 92 -10.00 17.44 3.97
N VAL A 93 -9.91 18.74 4.29
CA VAL A 93 -9.15 19.68 3.45
C VAL A 93 -7.67 19.37 3.56
N GLY A 94 -6.98 19.31 2.42
CA GLY A 94 -5.55 19.00 2.37
C GLY A 94 -5.20 17.52 2.41
N VAL A 95 -6.19 16.61 2.42
CA VAL A 95 -5.96 15.16 2.37
C VAL A 95 -6.57 14.56 1.11
N VAL A 96 -5.79 13.76 0.42
CA VAL A 96 -6.21 13.02 -0.79
C VAL A 96 -5.78 11.57 -0.66
N HIS A 97 -6.67 10.65 -0.97
CA HIS A 97 -6.36 9.23 -1.01
C HIS A 97 -5.72 8.87 -2.36
N GLY A 98 -4.48 8.44 -2.33
CA GLY A 98 -3.78 7.82 -3.45
C GLY A 98 -3.94 6.31 -3.43
N LEU A 99 -3.80 5.68 -4.59
CA LEU A 99 -3.78 4.23 -4.73
C LEU A 99 -2.34 3.79 -5.01
N ALA A 100 -1.83 2.90 -4.19
CA ALA A 100 -0.56 2.23 -4.42
C ALA A 100 -0.79 0.74 -4.69
N VAL A 101 0.06 0.14 -5.52
CA VAL A 101 0.08 -1.30 -5.76
C VAL A 101 1.44 -1.82 -5.33
N TYR A 102 1.43 -2.80 -4.45
CA TYR A 102 2.63 -3.47 -3.99
C TYR A 102 2.39 -4.99 -4.05
N GLY A 103 3.15 -5.68 -4.87
CA GLY A 103 2.99 -7.12 -5.06
C GLY A 103 1.80 -7.54 -5.94
N GLU A 104 1.63 -8.85 -6.09
CA GLU A 104 0.55 -9.42 -6.89
C GLU A 104 -0.79 -9.29 -6.16
N ASN A 105 -1.76 -8.63 -6.78
CA ASN A 105 -3.12 -8.41 -6.26
C ASN A 105 -3.20 -7.63 -4.92
N GLN A 106 -2.15 -6.92 -4.54
CA GLN A 106 -2.12 -6.13 -3.32
C GLN A 106 -2.13 -4.65 -3.64
N GLY A 107 -3.13 -3.96 -3.14
CA GLY A 107 -3.26 -2.51 -3.22
C GLY A 107 -3.37 -1.90 -1.83
N ALA A 108 -2.84 -0.69 -1.67
CA ALA A 108 -3.00 0.12 -0.48
C ALA A 108 -3.59 1.47 -0.81
N LEU A 109 -4.33 2.01 0.14
CA LEU A 109 -4.66 3.42 0.16
C LEU A 109 -3.53 4.17 0.85
N LEU A 110 -3.02 5.20 0.20
CA LEU A 110 -2.06 6.12 0.77
C LEU A 110 -2.74 7.46 0.99
N ASP A 111 -2.68 7.96 2.20
CA ASP A 111 -3.10 9.32 2.48
C ASP A 111 -1.99 10.27 2.06
N LEU A 112 -2.32 11.18 1.16
CA LEU A 112 -1.47 12.26 0.71
C LEU A 112 -1.93 13.51 1.43
N GLU A 113 -1.05 14.12 2.19
CA GLU A 113 -1.34 15.35 2.91
C GLU A 113 -0.68 16.53 2.22
N ALA A 114 -1.43 17.60 2.00
CA ALA A 114 -0.92 18.82 1.40
C ALA A 114 -1.32 20.02 2.22
N VAL A 115 -0.33 20.83 2.60
CA VAL A 115 -0.51 22.04 3.38
C VAL A 115 0.07 23.23 2.60
N ALA A 116 -0.69 24.31 2.54
CA ALA A 116 -0.25 25.57 1.96
C ALA A 116 0.06 26.56 3.09
N THR A 117 1.25 27.14 3.07
CA THR A 117 1.72 28.13 4.04
C THR A 117 2.16 29.42 3.31
N PRO A 118 2.09 30.60 3.95
CA PRO A 118 2.71 31.79 3.38
C PRO A 118 4.20 31.55 3.12
N GLY A 119 4.68 31.92 1.92
CA GLY A 119 6.07 31.67 1.53
C GLY A 119 6.43 32.28 0.19
N HIS A 120 7.37 31.70 -0.54
CA HIS A 120 7.94 32.22 -1.77
C HIS A 120 7.64 31.35 -3.02
N GLY A 121 6.71 30.43 -2.95
CA GLY A 121 6.34 29.54 -4.05
C GLY A 121 7.16 28.26 -4.12
N GLU A 122 7.74 27.85 -2.99
CA GLU A 122 8.50 26.62 -2.88
C GLU A 122 7.57 25.40 -2.74
N ILE A 123 7.97 24.26 -3.32
CA ILE A 123 7.28 22.98 -3.12
C ILE A 123 8.23 22.02 -2.42
N THR A 124 7.85 21.64 -1.21
CA THR A 124 8.56 20.65 -0.41
C THR A 124 7.78 19.33 -0.44
N VAL A 125 8.48 18.24 -0.73
CA VAL A 125 7.91 16.88 -0.70
C VAL A 125 8.63 16.09 0.38
N THR A 126 7.86 15.50 1.29
CA THR A 126 8.37 14.65 2.38
C THR A 126 7.72 13.28 2.37
N GLY A 127 8.36 12.31 3.01
CA GLY A 127 7.98 10.91 3.04
C GLY A 127 9.14 10.02 2.60
N ILE A 128 8.92 8.70 2.53
CA ILE A 128 9.93 7.78 1.98
C ILE A 128 9.85 7.87 0.46
N ILE A 129 10.79 8.59 -0.11
CA ILE A 129 10.92 8.81 -1.54
C ILE A 129 12.16 8.04 -1.99
N ASP A 130 12.00 7.03 -2.84
CA ASP A 130 13.13 6.32 -3.41
C ASP A 130 13.87 7.24 -4.40
N GLU A 131 15.10 7.62 -4.04
CA GLU A 131 16.06 8.20 -4.96
C GLU A 131 16.99 7.08 -5.44
N GLU A 132 16.81 6.62 -6.66
CA GLU A 132 17.74 5.65 -7.26
C GLU A 132 18.94 6.36 -7.89
N GLU A 133 20.13 6.02 -7.43
CA GLU A 133 21.37 6.28 -8.18
C GLU A 133 21.58 5.16 -9.21
N ILE A 134 21.24 5.42 -10.46
CA ILE A 134 21.51 4.48 -11.57
C ILE A 134 22.82 4.87 -12.23
N GLY A 135 23.85 4.01 -12.15
CA GLY A 135 25.08 4.20 -12.91
C GLY A 135 26.21 3.30 -12.44
N GLN A 136 26.99 2.78 -13.42
CA GLN A 136 28.30 2.18 -13.19
C GLN A 136 29.35 3.28 -13.05
N GLU A 137 30.52 2.96 -12.44
CA GLU A 137 31.64 3.86 -12.23
C GLU A 137 31.96 4.72 -13.48
N GLY A 138 31.66 6.02 -13.37
CA GLY A 138 31.95 7.02 -14.40
C GLY A 138 30.78 7.85 -14.89
N HIS A 139 29.53 7.38 -14.82
CA HIS A 139 28.33 8.15 -15.17
C HIS A 139 27.22 7.89 -14.15
N LYS A 140 27.21 8.67 -13.07
CA LYS A 140 26.13 8.67 -12.10
C LYS A 140 24.96 9.50 -12.63
N MET A 141 23.88 8.86 -13.01
CA MET A 141 22.62 9.52 -13.34
C MET A 141 21.72 9.45 -12.12
N ARG A 142 21.51 10.58 -11.47
CA ARG A 142 20.58 10.70 -10.34
C ARG A 142 19.17 10.82 -10.91
N ARG A 143 18.38 9.77 -10.81
CA ARG A 143 16.96 9.80 -11.15
C ARG A 143 16.21 10.47 -10.00
N ARG A 144 15.63 11.66 -10.25
CA ARG A 144 14.70 12.26 -9.31
C ARG A 144 13.50 11.33 -9.16
N SER A 145 13.03 11.14 -7.92
CA SER A 145 11.87 10.31 -7.67
C SER A 145 10.67 10.77 -8.50
N THR A 146 9.84 9.84 -8.93
CA THR A 146 8.61 10.15 -9.66
C THR A 146 7.65 10.99 -8.82
N ALA A 147 7.72 10.91 -7.49
CA ALA A 147 6.96 11.76 -6.56
C ALA A 147 7.34 13.25 -6.70
N HIS A 148 8.62 13.59 -6.85
CA HIS A 148 9.05 14.96 -7.16
C HIS A 148 8.53 15.43 -8.51
N GLY A 149 8.60 14.58 -9.54
CA GLY A 149 8.04 14.88 -10.84
C GLY A 149 6.53 15.10 -10.80
N ALA A 150 5.81 14.32 -10.00
CA ALA A 150 4.38 14.48 -9.77
C ALA A 150 4.05 15.82 -9.10
N ALA A 151 4.83 16.24 -8.09
CA ALA A 151 4.66 17.52 -7.42
C ALA A 151 4.88 18.71 -8.37
N GLU A 152 5.90 18.66 -9.22
CA GLU A 152 6.12 19.70 -10.26
C GLU A 152 5.00 19.75 -11.29
N ASN A 153 4.43 18.62 -11.66
CA ASN A 153 3.26 18.57 -12.53
C ASN A 153 2.04 19.20 -11.86
N VAL A 154 1.83 18.96 -10.56
CA VAL A 154 0.78 19.62 -9.77
C VAL A 154 0.98 21.13 -9.75
N ARG A 155 2.22 21.62 -9.55
CA ARG A 155 2.56 23.03 -9.59
C ARG A 155 2.17 23.66 -10.93
N THR A 156 2.54 23.00 -12.02
CA THR A 156 2.23 23.48 -13.38
C THR A 156 0.72 23.52 -13.61
N LEU A 157 0.01 22.49 -13.13
CA LEU A 157 -1.45 22.43 -13.24
C LEU A 157 -2.12 23.55 -12.45
N LEU A 158 -1.69 23.80 -11.22
CA LEU A 158 -2.22 24.88 -10.40
C LEU A 158 -2.03 26.26 -11.07
N LYS A 159 -0.86 26.52 -11.63
CA LYS A 159 -0.60 27.73 -12.41
C LYS A 159 -1.53 27.83 -13.62
N SER A 160 -1.75 26.74 -14.34
CA SER A 160 -2.66 26.73 -15.52
C SER A 160 -4.13 26.97 -15.13
N LEU A 161 -4.52 26.66 -13.91
CA LEU A 161 -5.84 26.92 -13.35
C LEU A 161 -5.99 28.34 -12.75
N GLY A 162 -4.95 29.17 -12.86
CA GLY A 162 -4.98 30.57 -12.38
C GLY A 162 -4.63 30.73 -10.89
N TYR A 163 -4.12 29.69 -10.21
CA TYR A 163 -3.63 29.83 -8.85
C TYR A 163 -2.20 30.38 -8.88
N THR A 164 -1.98 31.52 -8.23
CA THR A 164 -0.65 32.09 -8.03
C THR A 164 -0.02 31.49 -6.79
N LEU A 165 1.13 30.83 -6.95
CA LEU A 165 1.89 30.24 -5.84
C LEU A 165 3.05 31.16 -5.41
N GLU A 166 3.12 32.39 -5.88
CA GLU A 166 4.26 33.29 -5.65
C GLU A 166 4.47 33.65 -4.18
N ASN A 167 3.37 33.67 -3.40
CA ASN A 167 3.39 33.98 -1.97
C ASN A 167 2.94 32.80 -1.12
N THR A 168 3.02 31.57 -1.66
CA THR A 168 2.51 30.37 -0.97
C THR A 168 3.43 29.20 -1.21
N ASP A 169 4.00 28.66 -0.15
CA ASP A 169 4.73 27.41 -0.17
C ASP A 169 3.76 26.24 -0.03
N LEU A 170 4.03 25.17 -0.75
CA LEU A 170 3.22 23.96 -0.72
C LEU A 170 4.06 22.81 -0.16
N HIS A 171 3.62 22.23 0.93
CA HIS A 171 4.22 21.04 1.51
C HIS A 171 3.32 19.82 1.23
N ILE A 172 3.88 18.82 0.57
CA ILE A 172 3.20 17.55 0.26
C ILE A 172 3.89 16.45 1.05
N ASN A 173 3.14 15.75 1.89
CA ASN A 173 3.63 14.66 2.72
C ASN A 173 3.00 13.33 2.31
N PHE A 174 3.84 12.28 2.27
CA PHE A 174 3.45 10.89 2.03
C PHE A 174 3.65 10.07 3.32
N PRO A 175 2.67 10.05 4.24
CA PRO A 175 2.86 9.51 5.59
C PRO A 175 2.82 7.97 5.66
N GLY A 176 3.01 7.26 4.59
CA GLY A 176 2.77 5.81 4.54
C GLY A 176 3.92 4.91 4.96
N GLY A 177 5.14 5.42 5.20
CA GLY A 177 6.31 4.58 5.54
C GLY A 177 6.72 3.58 4.45
N MET A 178 6.04 3.55 3.31
CA MET A 178 6.38 2.74 2.14
C MET A 178 6.98 3.63 1.05
N PRO A 179 8.02 3.15 0.34
CA PRO A 179 8.55 3.87 -0.81
C PRO A 179 7.45 4.03 -1.85
N VAL A 180 7.20 5.30 -2.25
CA VAL A 180 6.22 5.63 -3.27
C VAL A 180 6.94 5.92 -4.58
N ASP A 181 6.76 5.06 -5.55
CA ASP A 181 7.20 5.28 -6.92
C ASP A 181 5.99 5.22 -7.86
N GLY A 182 5.79 6.24 -8.67
CA GLY A 182 4.78 6.25 -9.70
C GLY A 182 4.10 7.61 -9.92
N PRO A 183 3.68 7.88 -11.17
CA PRO A 183 3.00 9.13 -11.54
C PRO A 183 1.55 9.21 -11.05
N SER A 184 1.00 8.13 -10.48
CA SER A 184 -0.37 8.04 -9.98
C SER A 184 -0.63 8.92 -8.75
N ALA A 185 0.42 9.35 -8.04
CA ALA A 185 0.34 10.32 -6.96
C ALA A 185 -0.24 11.69 -7.40
N ALA A 186 -0.23 11.99 -8.70
CA ALA A 186 -0.84 13.19 -9.27
C ALA A 186 -2.29 12.96 -9.71
N CYS A 187 -3.14 12.35 -8.88
CA CYS A 187 -4.52 12.00 -9.25
C CYS A 187 -5.36 13.23 -9.66
N ARG A 188 -5.77 13.25 -10.91
CA ARG A 188 -6.27 14.38 -11.70
C ARG A 188 -7.68 14.87 -11.35
N ARG A 189 -8.50 14.18 -10.55
CA ARG A 189 -9.95 14.40 -10.65
C ARG A 189 -10.63 15.25 -9.59
N ARG A 190 -10.01 15.60 -8.45
CA ARG A 190 -10.74 16.35 -7.41
C ARG A 190 -9.89 17.23 -6.49
N TRP A 191 -8.72 17.63 -6.92
CA TRP A 191 -7.94 18.57 -6.15
C TRP A 191 -8.50 19.98 -6.35
N ARG A 192 -9.30 20.46 -5.38
CA ARG A 192 -9.65 21.86 -5.24
C ARG A 192 -8.96 22.37 -3.99
N PRO A 193 -7.84 23.09 -4.10
CA PRO A 193 -7.29 23.79 -2.95
C PRO A 193 -8.30 24.85 -2.54
N ARG A 194 -8.97 24.66 -1.42
CA ARG A 194 -9.58 25.79 -0.72
C ARG A 194 -8.46 26.52 0.00
N VAL A 195 -7.81 27.42 -0.69
CA VAL A 195 -7.05 28.49 -0.03
C VAL A 195 -8.06 29.24 0.83
N ARG A 196 -7.99 29.09 2.14
CA ARG A 196 -8.62 30.06 3.03
C ARG A 196 -7.91 31.38 2.76
N GLN A 197 -8.51 32.25 1.96
CA GLN A 197 -8.20 33.64 2.01
C GLN A 197 -8.46 34.07 3.46
N GLY A 198 -7.37 34.39 4.17
CA GLY A 198 -7.45 34.87 5.53
C GLY A 198 -8.37 36.07 5.57
N CYS A 199 -9.43 35.99 6.36
CA CYS A 199 -10.05 37.15 6.91
C CYS A 199 -8.98 37.89 7.74
N CYS A 200 -8.33 38.87 7.15
CA CYS A 200 -7.92 40.04 7.92
C CYS A 200 -9.20 40.75 8.32
N ALA A 201 -9.58 40.63 9.56
CA ALA A 201 -10.49 41.53 10.19
C ALA A 201 -9.94 41.83 11.59
N CYS A 202 -9.47 43.05 11.72
CA CYS A 202 -9.26 43.88 12.92
C CYS A 202 -8.59 43.25 14.14
#